data_9bcd4604baee7951308cc7de39ae69ac
#
_entry.id   9bcd4604baee7951308cc7de39ae69ac
#
_cell.length_a   1.000
_cell.length_b   1.000
_cell.length_c   1.000
_cell.angle_alpha   90.00
_cell.angle_beta   90.00
_cell.angle_gamma   90.00
#
_symmetry.space_group_name_H-M   'P 1'
#
loop_
_entity.id
_entity.type
_entity.pdbx_description
1 polymer ?
#
loop_
_entity_poly.entity_id
_entity_poly.type
_entity_poly.pdbx_seq_one_letter_code
_entity_poly.pdbx_strand_id
1 'polypeptide(L)'
;KPILVLGDPGQLPPIKGEGAFTKDAPDVMLTEIHRQAEESAIIRLATMARQGEPIGFGQYDTFVWKMRKMDVTPEQCLRGGQVICGLNATRLQLNNAMRRAAGFSDGWLPTGRGEKIICLKNQNDLGLINGMFVTLEDVVDEGSLYFSATVTDEEGNPIGRPGAEGNHQRLRIYKGHFEDHVAFDRHRHDRDWKEKRILTEATFGWAITGHKAQGSSWQNVIVWDDGL
;
A
#
# COMPACT_ATOMS: atom_id res chain seq x y z
N LYS A 1 -37.26 4.23 2.77
CA LYS A 1 -36.38 5.30 2.26
C LYS A 1 -35.71 4.77 1.00
N PRO A 2 -35.59 5.56 -0.08
CA PRO A 2 -34.86 5.13 -1.26
C PRO A 2 -33.38 4.96 -0.92
N ILE A 3 -32.74 3.97 -1.55
CA ILE A 3 -31.30 3.70 -1.42
C ILE A 3 -30.69 3.88 -2.80
N LEU A 4 -29.63 4.71 -2.88
CA LEU A 4 -28.81 4.85 -4.06
C LEU A 4 -27.49 4.14 -3.82
N VAL A 5 -27.13 3.21 -4.70
CA VAL A 5 -25.84 2.51 -4.68
C VAL A 5 -25.00 3.01 -5.85
N LEU A 6 -23.81 3.49 -5.56
CA LEU A 6 -22.83 3.92 -6.56
C LEU A 6 -21.67 2.93 -6.59
N GLY A 7 -21.25 2.54 -7.78
CA GLY A 7 -20.13 1.63 -7.99
C GLY A 7 -19.43 1.89 -9.31
N ASP A 8 -18.21 1.39 -9.44
CA ASP A 8 -17.44 1.45 -10.68
C ASP A 8 -17.01 0.00 -11.05
N PRO A 9 -17.55 -0.57 -12.15
CA PRO A 9 -17.20 -1.93 -12.57
C PRO A 9 -15.74 -2.04 -13.08
N GLY A 10 -15.07 -0.92 -13.31
CA GLY A 10 -13.65 -0.90 -13.68
C GLY A 10 -12.70 -0.93 -12.49
N GLN A 11 -13.20 -0.86 -11.24
CA GLN A 11 -12.37 -1.03 -10.05
C GLN A 11 -12.13 -2.52 -9.77
N LEU A 12 -11.04 -2.80 -9.02
CA LEU A 12 -10.71 -4.17 -8.63
C LEU A 12 -11.83 -4.77 -7.77
N PRO A 13 -12.22 -6.03 -8.02
CA PRO A 13 -13.23 -6.69 -7.21
C PRO A 13 -12.73 -6.94 -5.77
N PRO A 14 -13.63 -7.19 -4.81
CA PRO A 14 -13.24 -7.58 -3.46
C PRO A 14 -12.36 -8.85 -3.48
N ILE A 15 -11.35 -8.91 -2.61
CA ILE A 15 -10.41 -10.05 -2.52
C ILE A 15 -11.13 -11.37 -2.19
N LYS A 16 -12.27 -11.32 -1.47
CA LYS A 16 -13.10 -12.47 -1.14
C LYS A 16 -14.55 -12.16 -1.46
N GLY A 17 -15.11 -12.92 -2.40
CA GLY A 17 -16.51 -12.81 -2.79
C GLY A 17 -16.74 -11.83 -3.95
N GLU A 18 -17.97 -11.85 -4.44
CA GLU A 18 -18.46 -10.91 -5.45
C GLU A 18 -19.17 -9.75 -4.76
N GLY A 19 -19.05 -8.54 -5.31
CA GLY A 19 -19.77 -7.37 -4.79
C GLY A 19 -21.29 -7.59 -4.87
N ALA A 20 -22.00 -7.38 -3.77
CA ALA A 20 -23.44 -7.65 -3.68
C ALA A 20 -24.27 -6.86 -4.70
N PHE A 21 -23.76 -5.70 -5.15
CA PHE A 21 -24.47 -4.78 -6.04
C PHE A 21 -23.79 -4.60 -7.41
N THR A 22 -22.75 -5.38 -7.71
CA THR A 22 -21.99 -5.29 -8.98
C THR A 22 -22.18 -6.50 -9.87
N LYS A 23 -23.07 -7.43 -9.50
CA LYS A 23 -23.40 -8.63 -10.26
C LYS A 23 -24.34 -8.35 -11.43
N ASP A 24 -25.28 -7.43 -11.23
CA ASP A 24 -26.29 -7.09 -12.21
C ASP A 24 -25.87 -5.82 -12.99
N ALA A 25 -26.44 -5.66 -14.16
CA ALA A 25 -26.25 -4.44 -14.93
C ALA A 25 -26.81 -3.25 -14.12
N PRO A 26 -26.10 -2.12 -14.05
CA PRO A 26 -26.57 -0.95 -13.34
C PRO A 26 -27.79 -0.33 -14.04
N ASP A 27 -28.71 0.25 -13.25
CA ASP A 27 -29.86 0.98 -13.82
C ASP A 27 -29.42 2.16 -14.70
N VAL A 28 -28.30 2.79 -14.35
CA VAL A 28 -27.68 3.88 -15.10
C VAL A 28 -26.16 3.69 -15.12
N MET A 29 -25.57 3.73 -16.31
CA MET A 29 -24.12 3.70 -16.50
C MET A 29 -23.64 5.05 -16.99
N LEU A 30 -22.72 5.68 -16.25
CA LEU A 30 -22.02 6.88 -16.70
C LEU A 30 -20.79 6.46 -17.50
N THR A 31 -20.83 6.69 -18.80
CA THR A 31 -19.77 6.26 -19.74
C THR A 31 -18.85 7.40 -20.16
N GLU A 32 -19.29 8.65 -20.00
CA GLU A 32 -18.51 9.81 -20.41
C GLU A 32 -17.58 10.30 -19.28
N ILE A 33 -16.31 10.43 -19.61
CA ILE A 33 -15.31 11.02 -18.70
C ILE A 33 -15.27 12.52 -18.96
N HIS A 34 -16.11 13.28 -18.28
CA HIS A 34 -16.15 14.75 -18.37
C HIS A 34 -14.99 15.42 -17.64
N ARG A 35 -13.77 15.00 -17.84
CA ARG A 35 -12.60 15.71 -17.31
C ARG A 35 -11.80 16.27 -18.47
N GLN A 36 -11.20 17.44 -18.30
CA GLN A 36 -10.19 18.06 -19.19
C GLN A 36 -8.99 17.13 -19.49
N ALA A 37 -9.18 15.86 -19.36
CA ALA A 37 -8.20 14.80 -19.26
C ALA A 37 -8.20 13.87 -20.47
N GLU A 38 -9.01 14.11 -21.50
CA GLU A 38 -8.94 13.33 -22.75
C GLU A 38 -7.56 13.39 -23.42
N GLU A 39 -6.80 14.47 -23.16
CA GLU A 39 -5.42 14.63 -23.62
C GLU A 39 -4.38 13.97 -22.71
N SER A 40 -4.75 13.53 -21.50
CA SER A 40 -3.80 12.93 -20.55
C SER A 40 -3.39 11.52 -20.99
N ALA A 41 -2.08 11.30 -21.14
CA ALA A 41 -1.54 9.98 -21.43
C ALA A 41 -1.90 8.95 -20.35
N ILE A 42 -2.03 9.37 -19.08
CA ILE A 42 -2.43 8.50 -17.97
C ILE A 42 -3.84 7.93 -18.20
N ILE A 43 -4.80 8.79 -18.56
CA ILE A 43 -6.19 8.37 -18.79
C ILE A 43 -6.28 7.50 -20.04
N ARG A 44 -5.57 7.85 -21.10
CA ARG A 44 -5.50 7.04 -22.31
C ARG A 44 -4.96 5.64 -22.01
N LEU A 45 -3.85 5.53 -21.26
CA LEU A 45 -3.28 4.23 -20.89
C LEU A 45 -4.20 3.44 -19.94
N ALA A 46 -4.85 4.10 -18.99
CA ALA A 46 -5.84 3.47 -18.12
C ALA A 46 -7.05 2.93 -18.90
N THR A 47 -7.48 3.65 -19.93
CA THR A 47 -8.56 3.21 -20.84
C THR A 47 -8.12 2.00 -21.66
N MET A 48 -6.92 2.04 -22.26
CA MET A 48 -6.35 0.89 -22.98
C MET A 48 -6.25 -0.34 -22.08
N ALA A 49 -5.75 -0.18 -20.85
CA ALA A 49 -5.69 -1.28 -19.88
C ALA A 49 -7.07 -1.85 -19.56
N ARG A 50 -8.09 -0.99 -19.35
CA ARG A 50 -9.48 -1.41 -19.09
C ARG A 50 -10.07 -2.18 -20.26
N GLN A 51 -9.71 -1.84 -21.49
CA GLN A 51 -10.16 -2.49 -22.72
C GLN A 51 -9.37 -3.75 -23.07
N GLY A 52 -8.32 -4.07 -22.30
CA GLY A 52 -7.42 -5.17 -22.58
C GLY A 52 -6.51 -4.93 -23.79
N GLU A 53 -6.33 -3.67 -24.18
CA GLU A 53 -5.47 -3.30 -25.29
C GLU A 53 -3.99 -3.37 -24.88
N PRO A 54 -3.11 -3.80 -25.80
CA PRO A 54 -1.68 -3.88 -25.54
C PRO A 54 -1.08 -2.47 -25.43
N ILE A 55 -0.38 -2.22 -24.31
CA ILE A 55 0.37 -0.99 -24.10
C ILE A 55 1.84 -1.24 -24.51
N GLY A 56 2.33 -0.56 -25.53
CA GLY A 56 3.71 -0.68 -26.01
C GLY A 56 4.74 -0.04 -25.07
N PHE A 57 6.02 -0.42 -25.23
CA PHE A 57 7.11 0.28 -24.53
C PHE A 57 7.41 1.62 -25.21
N GLY A 58 7.77 2.63 -24.42
CA GLY A 58 8.15 3.95 -24.90
C GLY A 58 7.59 5.08 -24.09
N GLN A 59 7.79 6.29 -24.59
CA GLN A 59 7.29 7.52 -24.02
C GLN A 59 5.92 7.85 -24.60
N TYR A 60 4.96 8.19 -23.76
CA TYR A 60 3.59 8.55 -24.11
C TYR A 60 3.31 10.05 -24.03
N ASP A 61 4.00 10.72 -23.09
CA ASP A 61 4.10 12.18 -22.99
C ASP A 61 5.35 12.57 -22.21
N THR A 62 5.49 13.84 -21.82
CA THR A 62 6.65 14.34 -21.07
C THR A 62 6.85 13.62 -19.73
N PHE A 63 5.79 13.12 -19.12
CA PHE A 63 5.79 12.58 -17.75
C PHE A 63 5.37 11.11 -17.67
N VAL A 64 5.04 10.45 -18.79
CA VAL A 64 4.52 9.09 -18.80
C VAL A 64 5.32 8.19 -19.73
N TRP A 65 5.88 7.13 -19.19
CA TRP A 65 6.67 6.11 -19.91
C TRP A 65 6.24 4.71 -19.54
N LYS A 66 6.26 3.78 -20.50
CA LYS A 66 6.32 2.34 -20.21
C LYS A 66 7.73 1.83 -20.46
N MET A 67 8.39 1.36 -19.40
CA MET A 67 9.76 0.83 -19.41
C MET A 67 9.76 -0.69 -19.26
N ARG A 68 10.82 -1.34 -19.69
CA ARG A 68 11.04 -2.76 -19.35
C ARG A 68 11.44 -2.87 -17.89
N LYS A 69 11.00 -3.94 -17.22
CA LYS A 69 11.33 -4.18 -15.79
C LYS A 69 12.84 -4.19 -15.51
N MET A 70 13.64 -4.75 -16.46
CA MET A 70 15.11 -4.80 -16.35
C MET A 70 15.80 -3.43 -16.42
N ASP A 71 15.11 -2.43 -16.95
CA ASP A 71 15.65 -1.07 -17.11
C ASP A 71 15.30 -0.18 -15.91
N VAL A 72 14.56 -0.70 -14.93
CA VAL A 72 14.12 0.04 -13.72
C VAL A 72 14.90 -0.44 -12.51
N THR A 73 15.62 0.49 -11.86
CA THR A 73 16.38 0.19 -10.65
C THR A 73 15.60 0.51 -9.38
N PRO A 74 15.95 -0.10 -8.22
CA PRO A 74 15.33 0.23 -6.94
C PRO A 74 15.48 1.71 -6.54
N GLU A 75 16.59 2.36 -6.92
CA GLU A 75 16.83 3.79 -6.67
C GLU A 75 15.89 4.66 -7.51
N GLN A 76 15.58 4.25 -8.74
CA GLN A 76 14.56 4.92 -9.56
C GLN A 76 13.17 4.74 -8.94
N CYS A 77 12.86 3.56 -8.41
CA CYS A 77 11.61 3.33 -7.69
C CYS A 77 11.49 4.26 -6.47
N LEU A 78 12.55 4.44 -5.69
CA LEU A 78 12.56 5.35 -4.53
C LEU A 78 12.29 6.80 -4.93
N ARG A 79 12.84 7.25 -6.05
CA ARG A 79 12.66 8.63 -6.55
C ARG A 79 11.36 8.83 -7.33
N GLY A 80 10.82 7.75 -7.88
CA GLY A 80 9.67 7.79 -8.78
C GLY A 80 8.31 7.90 -8.08
N GLY A 81 8.27 7.98 -6.76
CA GLY A 81 7.03 8.10 -5.98
C GLY A 81 6.50 6.79 -5.44
N GLN A 82 5.19 6.61 -5.41
CA GLN A 82 4.58 5.38 -4.89
C GLN A 82 4.65 4.25 -5.91
N VAL A 83 5.16 3.09 -5.50
CA VAL A 83 5.17 1.88 -6.33
C VAL A 83 3.91 1.07 -6.08
N ILE A 84 3.22 0.68 -7.15
CA ILE A 84 2.00 -0.14 -7.12
C ILE A 84 2.26 -1.41 -7.94
N CYS A 85 1.89 -2.57 -7.40
CA CYS A 85 2.03 -3.87 -8.07
C CYS A 85 0.76 -4.73 -7.90
N GLY A 86 0.64 -5.81 -8.65
CA GLY A 86 -0.50 -6.73 -8.56
C GLY A 86 -0.35 -7.76 -7.44
N LEU A 87 0.83 -8.37 -7.33
CA LEU A 87 1.07 -9.54 -6.50
C LEU A 87 1.74 -9.21 -5.16
N ASN A 88 1.35 -9.91 -4.10
CA ASN A 88 2.01 -9.76 -2.78
C ASN A 88 3.48 -10.20 -2.80
N ALA A 89 3.83 -11.22 -3.59
CA ALA A 89 5.21 -11.65 -3.76
C ALA A 89 6.08 -10.54 -4.38
N THR A 90 5.59 -9.90 -5.44
CA THR A 90 6.25 -8.75 -6.07
C THR A 90 6.38 -7.58 -5.10
N ARG A 91 5.30 -7.27 -4.35
CA ARG A 91 5.31 -6.24 -3.31
C ARG A 91 6.43 -6.47 -2.31
N LEU A 92 6.59 -7.70 -1.82
CA LEU A 92 7.64 -8.04 -0.86
C LEU A 92 9.04 -7.86 -1.46
N GLN A 93 9.26 -8.36 -2.68
CA GLN A 93 10.54 -8.22 -3.40
C GLN A 93 10.90 -6.75 -3.64
N LEU A 94 9.95 -5.95 -4.10
CA LEU A 94 10.16 -4.52 -4.35
C LEU A 94 10.46 -3.75 -3.06
N ASN A 95 9.70 -3.99 -1.97
CA ASN A 95 9.98 -3.38 -0.68
C ASN A 95 11.39 -3.71 -0.20
N ASN A 96 11.82 -4.98 -0.26
CA ASN A 96 13.15 -5.38 0.15
C ASN A 96 14.25 -4.75 -0.72
N ALA A 97 14.05 -4.68 -2.03
CA ALA A 97 15.00 -4.04 -2.95
C ALA A 97 15.12 -2.53 -2.69
N MET A 98 13.98 -1.84 -2.51
CA MET A 98 13.95 -0.40 -2.24
C MET A 98 14.54 -0.07 -0.87
N ARG A 99 14.29 -0.89 0.16
CA ARG A 99 14.87 -0.72 1.50
C ARG A 99 16.39 -0.82 1.45
N ARG A 100 16.95 -1.81 0.75
CA ARG A 100 18.40 -1.92 0.53
C ARG A 100 18.98 -0.70 -0.18
N ALA A 101 18.31 -0.26 -1.25
CA ALA A 101 18.72 0.93 -1.98
C ALA A 101 18.64 2.21 -1.14
N ALA A 102 17.73 2.28 -0.16
CA ALA A 102 17.62 3.35 0.80
C ALA A 102 18.62 3.25 1.96
N GLY A 103 19.46 2.19 2.00
CA GLY A 103 20.48 1.99 3.04
C GLY A 103 19.97 1.30 4.32
N PHE A 104 18.77 0.74 4.31
CA PHE A 104 18.25 -0.08 5.41
C PHE A 104 18.80 -1.51 5.35
N SER A 105 18.79 -2.21 6.48
CA SER A 105 19.33 -3.57 6.55
C SER A 105 18.52 -4.58 5.75
N ASP A 106 19.17 -5.71 5.39
CA ASP A 106 18.55 -6.84 4.69
C ASP A 106 17.56 -7.65 5.54
N GLY A 107 17.41 -7.30 6.82
CA GLY A 107 16.47 -7.96 7.72
C GLY A 107 15.02 -7.81 7.27
N TRP A 108 14.21 -8.79 7.60
CA TRP A 108 12.76 -8.78 7.32
C TRP A 108 11.99 -7.79 8.20
N LEU A 109 12.54 -7.36 9.34
CA LEU A 109 11.95 -6.33 10.22
C LEU A 109 12.45 -4.94 9.84
N PRO A 110 11.63 -3.91 10.09
CA PRO A 110 12.12 -2.54 10.09
C PRO A 110 13.24 -2.38 11.13
N THR A 111 14.24 -1.61 10.78
CA THR A 111 15.45 -1.46 11.62
C THR A 111 15.70 -0.04 12.08
N GLY A 112 14.95 0.94 11.57
CA GLY A 112 15.30 2.27 11.95
C GLY A 112 14.41 3.39 11.46
N ARG A 113 14.89 4.56 11.82
CA ARG A 113 14.27 5.84 11.49
C ARG A 113 14.19 6.07 9.99
N GLY A 114 13.02 6.54 9.55
CA GLY A 114 12.77 6.88 8.16
C GLY A 114 12.18 5.73 7.34
N GLU A 115 11.99 4.53 7.90
CA GLU A 115 11.31 3.46 7.16
C GLU A 115 9.81 3.74 7.04
N LYS A 116 9.30 3.66 5.80
CA LYS A 116 7.90 3.88 5.46
C LYS A 116 7.10 2.59 5.62
N ILE A 117 6.04 2.65 6.39
CA ILE A 117 5.07 1.55 6.55
C ILE A 117 3.66 2.01 6.23
N ILE A 118 2.78 1.06 5.94
CA ILE A 118 1.35 1.29 5.70
C ILE A 118 0.52 0.51 6.72
N CYS A 119 -0.45 1.18 7.31
CA CYS A 119 -1.38 0.57 8.27
C CYS A 119 -2.37 -0.35 7.55
N LEU A 120 -2.62 -1.51 8.13
CA LEU A 120 -3.52 -2.53 7.58
C LEU A 120 -4.88 -2.58 8.28
N LYS A 121 -5.05 -1.82 9.37
CA LYS A 121 -6.24 -1.84 10.19
C LYS A 121 -6.49 -0.48 10.85
N ASN A 122 -7.78 -0.14 11.02
CA ASN A 122 -8.16 1.04 11.78
C ASN A 122 -7.91 0.84 13.28
N GLN A 123 -7.24 1.82 13.90
CA GLN A 123 -7.10 1.98 15.35
C GLN A 123 -7.37 3.44 15.70
N ASN A 124 -8.66 3.78 15.73
CA ASN A 124 -9.11 5.17 15.87
C ASN A 124 -8.64 5.83 17.19
N ASP A 125 -8.45 5.03 18.23
CA ASP A 125 -7.93 5.48 19.53
C ASP A 125 -6.45 5.90 19.48
N LEU A 126 -5.73 5.51 18.43
CA LEU A 126 -4.34 5.89 18.15
C LEU A 126 -4.23 6.86 16.97
N GLY A 127 -5.33 7.22 16.31
CA GLY A 127 -5.32 8.05 15.10
C GLY A 127 -4.91 7.31 13.83
N LEU A 128 -4.87 5.97 13.84
CA LEU A 128 -4.46 5.15 12.70
C LEU A 128 -5.65 4.70 11.86
N ILE A 129 -5.54 4.85 10.56
CA ILE A 129 -6.54 4.46 9.57
C ILE A 129 -5.93 3.42 8.62
N ASN A 130 -6.72 2.42 8.21
CA ASN A 130 -6.29 1.44 7.21
C ASN A 130 -5.93 2.14 5.89
N GLY A 131 -4.74 1.86 5.39
CA GLY A 131 -4.17 2.51 4.21
C GLY A 131 -3.35 3.78 4.52
N MET A 132 -3.32 4.24 5.76
CA MET A 132 -2.51 5.39 6.16
C MET A 132 -1.02 5.01 6.13
N PHE A 133 -0.21 5.88 5.52
CA PHE A 133 1.24 5.78 5.57
C PHE A 133 1.76 6.46 6.82
N VAL A 134 2.77 5.84 7.42
CA VAL A 134 3.50 6.41 8.55
C VAL A 134 4.98 6.10 8.41
N THR A 135 5.81 6.94 9.00
CA THR A 135 7.26 6.81 9.05
C THR A 135 7.68 6.39 10.45
N LEU A 136 8.57 5.42 10.54
CA LEU A 136 9.16 4.97 11.79
C LEU A 136 10.24 5.95 12.24
N GLU A 137 10.18 6.40 13.50
CA GLU A 137 11.20 7.28 14.09
C GLU A 137 12.26 6.50 14.86
N ASP A 138 11.83 5.47 15.55
CA ASP A 138 12.72 4.51 16.19
C ASP A 138 12.07 3.13 16.22
N VAL A 139 12.87 2.09 16.42
CA VAL A 139 12.40 0.70 16.46
C VAL A 139 13.11 -0.01 17.60
N VAL A 140 12.34 -0.71 18.44
CA VAL A 140 12.87 -1.59 19.49
C VAL A 140 12.23 -2.97 19.34
N ASP A 141 13.05 -3.99 19.18
CA ASP A 141 12.58 -5.36 19.15
C ASP A 141 12.14 -5.81 20.55
N GLU A 142 10.85 -6.11 20.70
CA GLU A 142 10.22 -6.52 21.97
C GLU A 142 10.04 -8.05 22.06
N GLY A 143 10.76 -8.81 21.26
CA GLY A 143 10.70 -10.27 21.26
C GLY A 143 9.99 -10.89 20.07
N SER A 144 9.26 -11.98 20.24
CA SER A 144 8.84 -12.81 19.11
C SER A 144 7.62 -12.32 18.35
N LEU A 145 6.72 -11.55 18.97
CA LEU A 145 5.40 -11.22 18.39
C LEU A 145 5.33 -9.83 17.76
N TYR A 146 5.93 -8.85 18.40
CA TYR A 146 5.86 -7.45 17.97
C TYR A 146 7.20 -6.74 18.17
N PHE A 147 7.35 -5.61 17.51
CA PHE A 147 8.33 -4.58 17.84
C PHE A 147 7.60 -3.31 18.26
N SER A 148 8.24 -2.45 19.02
CA SER A 148 7.69 -1.16 19.37
C SER A 148 8.39 -0.05 18.61
N ALA A 149 7.63 0.98 18.21
CA ALA A 149 8.15 2.13 17.50
C ALA A 149 7.36 3.40 17.82
N THR A 150 7.99 4.55 17.77
CA THR A 150 7.31 5.84 17.57
C THR A 150 7.17 6.09 16.09
N VAL A 151 6.08 6.71 15.70
CA VAL A 151 5.75 6.95 14.28
C VAL A 151 5.26 8.37 14.05
N THR A 152 5.48 8.87 12.84
CA THR A 152 4.95 10.14 12.36
C THR A 152 4.08 9.92 11.12
N ASP A 153 3.14 10.83 10.87
CA ASP A 153 2.40 10.90 9.61
C ASP A 153 3.26 11.44 8.45
N GLU A 154 2.67 11.63 7.27
CA GLU A 154 3.36 12.15 6.10
C GLU A 154 3.76 13.64 6.26
N GLU A 155 3.13 14.38 7.15
CA GLU A 155 3.46 15.76 7.52
C GLU A 155 4.52 15.85 8.64
N GLY A 156 4.92 14.71 9.21
CA GLY A 156 5.89 14.64 10.32
C GLY A 156 5.28 14.82 11.71
N ASN A 157 3.95 14.81 11.84
CA ASN A 157 3.28 14.89 13.14
C ASN A 157 3.33 13.53 13.84
N PRO A 158 3.65 13.50 15.14
CA PRO A 158 3.67 12.24 15.89
C PRO A 158 2.28 11.62 16.02
N ILE A 159 2.20 10.31 15.87
CA ILE A 159 0.98 9.52 16.00
C ILE A 159 1.02 8.67 17.27
N GLY A 160 -0.13 8.51 17.90
CA GLY A 160 -0.31 7.80 19.16
C GLY A 160 -0.81 8.72 20.27
N ARG A 161 -1.10 8.15 21.43
CA ARG A 161 -1.57 8.94 22.56
C ARG A 161 -0.42 9.81 23.11
N PRO A 162 -0.68 11.07 23.44
CA PRO A 162 0.31 11.89 24.12
C PRO A 162 0.73 11.23 25.43
N GLY A 163 2.03 11.08 25.62
CA GLY A 163 2.62 10.61 26.88
C GLY A 163 3.07 11.76 27.76
N ALA A 164 3.71 11.43 28.87
CA ALA A 164 4.35 12.42 29.72
C ALA A 164 5.52 13.11 29.00
N GLU A 165 5.81 14.37 29.37
CA GLU A 165 6.96 15.14 28.87
C GLU A 165 7.00 15.38 27.34
N GLY A 166 5.83 15.39 26.67
CA GLY A 166 5.76 15.65 25.22
C GLY A 166 6.14 14.44 24.35
N ASN A 167 6.43 13.30 24.93
CA ASN A 167 6.65 12.06 24.19
C ASN A 167 5.31 11.45 23.75
N HIS A 168 5.29 10.77 22.61
CA HIS A 168 4.13 10.01 22.16
C HIS A 168 4.30 8.53 22.53
N GLN A 169 3.16 7.87 22.77
CA GLN A 169 3.13 6.44 23.08
C GLN A 169 3.73 5.65 21.91
N ARG A 170 4.64 4.74 22.22
CA ARG A 170 5.15 3.78 21.23
C ARG A 170 4.03 2.85 20.80
N LEU A 171 3.92 2.63 19.51
CA LEU A 171 3.02 1.63 18.94
C LEU A 171 3.65 0.25 19.04
N ARG A 172 2.83 -0.76 19.34
CA ARG A 172 3.21 -2.17 19.31
C ARG A 172 2.80 -2.74 17.96
N ILE A 173 3.75 -2.97 17.08
CA ILE A 173 3.51 -3.33 15.69
C ILE A 173 3.75 -4.83 15.50
N TYR A 174 2.76 -5.53 14.96
CA TYR A 174 2.81 -6.96 14.72
C TYR A 174 3.82 -7.32 13.63
N LYS A 175 4.75 -8.23 13.94
CA LYS A 175 5.85 -8.62 13.05
C LYS A 175 5.40 -9.43 11.84
N GLY A 176 4.35 -10.23 11.96
CA GLY A 176 3.96 -11.22 10.95
C GLY A 176 3.56 -10.67 9.59
N HIS A 177 3.32 -9.37 9.46
CA HIS A 177 3.05 -8.75 8.15
C HIS A 177 4.31 -8.28 7.42
N PHE A 178 5.47 -8.37 8.05
CA PHE A 178 6.77 -8.03 7.46
C PHE A 178 7.52 -9.25 6.95
N GLU A 179 7.24 -10.42 7.51
CA GLU A 179 7.77 -11.71 7.06
C GLU A 179 7.01 -12.26 5.84
N ASP A 180 7.58 -13.28 5.21
CA ASP A 180 6.84 -14.13 4.29
C ASP A 180 5.70 -14.82 5.08
N HIS A 181 4.47 -14.44 4.80
CA HIS A 181 3.26 -14.91 5.47
C HIS A 181 3.18 -16.44 5.62
N VAL A 182 3.73 -17.19 4.66
CA VAL A 182 3.66 -18.66 4.64
C VAL A 182 4.53 -19.28 5.72
N ALA A 183 5.68 -18.68 6.04
CA ALA A 183 6.57 -19.22 7.06
C ALA A 183 6.10 -18.86 8.47
N PHE A 184 5.53 -17.67 8.64
CA PHE A 184 5.11 -17.16 9.94
C PHE A 184 3.80 -17.75 10.44
N ASP A 185 2.80 -17.92 9.58
CA ASP A 185 1.48 -18.45 9.96
C ASP A 185 1.51 -19.95 10.30
N ARG A 186 2.47 -20.73 9.78
CA ARG A 186 2.60 -22.17 10.08
C ARG A 186 2.94 -22.46 11.55
N HIS A 187 3.59 -21.54 12.23
CA HIS A 187 4.09 -21.76 13.60
C HIS A 187 3.24 -21.14 14.71
N ARG A 188 2.16 -20.40 14.37
CA ARG A 188 1.50 -19.52 15.33
C ARG A 188 -0.02 -19.52 15.36
N HIS A 189 -0.67 -20.54 14.83
CA HIS A 189 -2.13 -20.48 14.60
C HIS A 189 -3.01 -20.35 15.85
N ASP A 190 -2.57 -20.68 17.07
CA ASP A 190 -3.52 -20.89 18.17
C ASP A 190 -3.34 -20.10 19.47
N ARG A 191 -2.22 -19.42 19.71
CA ARG A 191 -2.00 -18.80 21.04
C ARG A 191 -2.19 -17.30 21.09
N ASP A 192 -1.99 -16.60 20.00
CA ASP A 192 -1.74 -15.15 20.03
C ASP A 192 -2.91 -14.27 19.51
N TRP A 193 -4.10 -14.84 19.22
CA TRP A 193 -5.17 -14.02 18.66
C TRP A 193 -5.65 -12.89 19.59
N LYS A 194 -5.62 -13.09 20.92
CA LYS A 194 -6.00 -12.07 21.89
C LYS A 194 -4.96 -10.94 21.96
N GLU A 195 -3.68 -11.30 21.95
CA GLU A 195 -2.58 -10.34 21.92
C GLU A 195 -2.52 -9.60 20.59
N LYS A 196 -2.64 -10.33 19.48
CA LYS A 196 -2.67 -9.74 18.13
C LYS A 196 -3.76 -8.68 17.96
N ARG A 197 -4.88 -8.84 18.66
CA ARG A 197 -6.02 -7.92 18.57
C ARG A 197 -5.70 -6.51 19.04
N ILE A 198 -4.76 -6.36 19.97
CA ILE A 198 -4.33 -5.07 20.52
C ILE A 198 -3.10 -4.49 19.82
N LEU A 199 -2.48 -5.26 18.90
CA LEU A 199 -1.33 -4.81 18.14
C LEU A 199 -1.73 -3.99 16.93
N THR A 200 -0.87 -3.07 16.55
CA THR A 200 -0.97 -2.35 15.27
C THR A 200 -0.58 -3.29 14.14
N GLU A 201 -1.45 -3.44 13.16
CA GLU A 201 -1.17 -4.20 11.95
C GLU A 201 -0.65 -3.25 10.87
N ALA A 202 0.59 -3.47 10.42
CA ALA A 202 1.24 -2.68 9.38
C ALA A 202 2.23 -3.54 8.59
N THR A 203 2.64 -3.05 7.42
CA THR A 203 3.69 -3.66 6.58
C THR A 203 4.47 -2.57 5.87
N PHE A 204 5.56 -2.92 5.15
CA PHE A 204 6.31 -1.93 4.38
C PHE A 204 5.43 -1.21 3.35
N GLY A 205 5.60 0.10 3.23
CA GLY A 205 4.81 1.00 2.42
C GLY A 205 5.50 1.55 1.16
N TRP A 206 6.75 1.15 0.86
CA TRP A 206 7.46 1.59 -0.33
C TRP A 206 6.80 1.10 -1.62
N ALA A 207 6.38 -0.16 -1.64
CA ALA A 207 5.54 -0.74 -2.67
C ALA A 207 4.27 -1.32 -2.04
N ILE A 208 3.11 -1.10 -2.68
CA ILE A 208 1.80 -1.57 -2.24
C ILE A 208 1.07 -2.29 -3.36
N THR A 209 0.05 -3.07 -3.04
CA THR A 209 -0.78 -3.72 -4.06
C THR A 209 -1.84 -2.75 -4.61
N GLY A 210 -2.31 -3.00 -5.85
CA GLY A 210 -3.39 -2.23 -6.46
C GLY A 210 -4.64 -2.13 -5.57
N HIS A 211 -5.01 -3.21 -4.86
CA HIS A 211 -6.11 -3.18 -3.90
C HIS A 211 -5.90 -2.18 -2.75
N LYS A 212 -4.66 -2.04 -2.30
CA LYS A 212 -4.31 -1.06 -1.25
C LYS A 212 -4.20 0.36 -1.77
N ALA A 213 -3.96 0.51 -3.07
CA ALA A 213 -3.87 1.82 -3.73
C ALA A 213 -5.25 2.42 -4.05
N GLN A 214 -6.31 1.62 -4.06
CA GLN A 214 -7.66 2.11 -4.35
C GLN A 214 -8.08 3.20 -3.39
N GLY A 215 -8.63 4.30 -3.94
CA GLY A 215 -9.06 5.46 -3.17
C GLY A 215 -7.95 6.45 -2.81
N SER A 216 -6.70 6.14 -3.11
CA SER A 216 -5.56 7.03 -2.90
C SER A 216 -5.11 7.70 -4.20
N SER A 217 -4.37 8.80 -4.08
CA SER A 217 -3.76 9.51 -5.21
C SER A 217 -2.35 9.98 -4.82
N TRP A 218 -1.44 9.97 -5.79
CA TRP A 218 -0.07 10.43 -5.63
C TRP A 218 0.33 11.30 -6.80
N GLN A 219 1.22 12.23 -6.56
CA GLN A 219 1.76 13.09 -7.61
C GLN A 219 2.55 12.29 -8.65
N ASN A 220 3.32 11.31 -8.18
CA ASN A 220 4.09 10.40 -9.03
C ASN A 220 3.83 8.96 -8.60
N VAL A 221 3.70 8.07 -9.59
CA VAL A 221 3.44 6.66 -9.36
C VAL A 221 4.20 5.79 -10.35
N ILE A 222 4.68 4.65 -9.88
CA ILE A 222 5.21 3.59 -10.73
C ILE A 222 4.26 2.40 -10.63
N VAL A 223 3.66 2.01 -11.74
CA VAL A 223 2.85 0.79 -11.84
C VAL A 223 3.75 -0.34 -12.34
N TRP A 224 3.99 -1.33 -11.47
CA TRP A 224 4.74 -2.53 -11.78
C TRP A 224 3.79 -3.58 -12.32
N ASP A 225 3.77 -3.72 -13.65
CA ASP A 225 2.93 -4.66 -14.37
C ASP A 225 3.43 -6.09 -14.18
N ASP A 226 2.83 -6.82 -13.24
CA ASP A 226 3.20 -8.20 -12.87
C ASP A 226 2.02 -9.18 -12.99
N GLY A 227 1.09 -8.90 -13.90
CA GLY A 227 -0.10 -9.70 -14.16
C GLY A 227 -1.37 -9.07 -13.60
N LEU A 228 -1.40 -7.75 -13.56
CA LEU A 228 -2.62 -6.96 -13.35
C LEU A 228 -3.55 -7.10 -14.55
#